data_accdf3ae96f0169596ff495707c85168
#
_entry.id   accdf3ae96f0169596ff495707c85168
#
_cell.length_a   1.000
_cell.length_b   1.000
_cell.length_c   1.000
_cell.angle_alpha   90.00
_cell.angle_beta   90.00
_cell.angle_gamma   90.00
#
_symmetry.space_group_name_H-M   'P 1'
#
loop_
_entity.id
_entity.type
_entity.pdbx_description
1 polymer ?
#
loop_
_entity_poly.entity_id
_entity_poly.type
_entity_poly.pdbx_seq_one_letter_code
_entity_poly.pdbx_strand_id
1 'polypeptide(L)'
;MLYWLLYEKLYPFFRTFRIFRYLTVRTAFASLTAMLIALFIGPWVIQKLREFQIGQYVRDDGPQTHLKKTGTPTMGGILIVIAILLPTVLWSDPSNPFIWVAVFSTLAFGAIGFADDYIKVVKRRSLGLTARAKLLCQGVAGTGVAVALVVLEQFRFFSTRLTVPFLKQWRPDLQWHLWPASLPYLALLAFVPFVVWVILVLMGTTNAVNLTDGLDGLAIGCTIIAAGALTVLTYVSGNVVFADYLELQHMPRVAELTVFCGSMVGASIGFLWYNAHPAEIFMGDVGSLALGGAIGTVAIIIRQELLLPFIGGIFVLETLSVILQVGSYKMRNGKRIFKMAPLHHHFEQLGWSESKVIVRFWIGALVFALFALTTLKLR
;
A
#
# COMPACT_ATOMS: atom_id res chain seq x y z
N MET A 1 11.27 6.19 17.88
CA MET A 1 12.25 6.01 18.98
C MET A 1 13.46 6.93 18.85
N LEU A 2 14.17 6.97 17.72
CA LEU A 2 15.29 7.91 17.52
C LEU A 2 14.83 9.37 17.57
N TYR A 3 13.66 9.69 17.00
CA TYR A 3 13.06 11.02 17.13
C TYR A 3 12.95 11.44 18.61
N TRP A 4 12.37 10.59 19.46
CA TRP A 4 12.22 10.87 20.89
C TRP A 4 13.59 11.00 21.59
N LEU A 5 14.55 10.11 21.28
CA LEU A 5 15.89 10.15 21.88
C LEU A 5 16.65 11.41 21.45
N LEU A 6 16.70 11.69 20.14
CA LEU A 6 17.53 12.76 19.59
C LEU A 6 16.90 14.13 19.85
N TYR A 7 15.58 14.27 19.66
CA TYR A 7 14.92 15.56 19.83
C TYR A 7 14.41 15.78 21.25
N GLU A 8 13.72 14.85 21.89
CA GLU A 8 13.11 15.07 23.21
C GLU A 8 14.16 14.99 24.35
N LYS A 9 15.15 14.09 24.25
CA LYS A 9 16.12 13.84 25.31
C LYS A 9 17.46 14.52 25.09
N LEU A 10 18.05 14.48 23.90
CA LEU A 10 19.40 14.97 23.63
C LEU A 10 19.45 16.42 23.13
N TYR A 11 18.39 16.95 22.52
CA TYR A 11 18.37 18.35 22.07
C TYR A 11 18.64 19.38 23.18
N PRO A 12 18.17 19.22 24.43
CA PRO A 12 18.50 20.19 25.49
C PRO A 12 20.00 20.29 25.75
N PHE A 13 20.77 19.23 25.50
CA PHE A 13 22.23 19.20 25.69
C PHE A 13 22.99 19.55 24.41
N PHE A 14 22.47 19.19 23.24
CA PHE A 14 23.12 19.38 21.95
C PHE A 14 22.17 20.04 20.95
N ARG A 15 22.33 21.33 20.73
CA ARG A 15 21.45 22.13 19.84
C ARG A 15 21.37 21.62 18.40
N THR A 16 22.38 20.92 17.93
CA THR A 16 22.41 20.33 16.58
C THR A 16 21.27 19.35 16.36
N PHE A 17 20.80 18.67 17.39
CA PHE A 17 19.68 17.72 17.29
C PHE A 17 18.32 18.39 17.07
N ARG A 18 18.24 19.71 17.08
CA ARG A 18 17.03 20.46 16.68
C ARG A 18 16.56 20.12 15.28
N ILE A 19 17.46 19.68 14.39
CA ILE A 19 17.14 19.30 13.00
C ILE A 19 16.09 18.19 12.94
N PHE A 20 16.06 17.28 13.91
CA PHE A 20 15.10 16.16 13.95
C PHE A 20 13.67 16.58 14.35
N ARG A 21 13.46 17.83 14.72
CA ARG A 21 12.11 18.42 14.84
C ARG A 21 11.41 18.48 13.48
N TYR A 22 12.18 18.71 12.41
CA TYR A 22 11.62 18.91 11.08
C TYR A 22 11.16 17.59 10.47
N LEU A 23 9.88 17.53 10.09
CA LEU A 23 9.26 16.37 9.51
C LEU A 23 9.96 15.94 8.21
N THR A 24 10.31 16.90 7.35
CA THR A 24 11.02 16.62 6.09
C THR A 24 12.36 15.93 6.30
N VAL A 25 13.10 16.34 7.33
CA VAL A 25 14.39 15.71 7.70
C VAL A 25 14.14 14.26 8.15
N ARG A 26 13.17 14.05 9.06
CA ARG A 26 12.84 12.71 9.53
C ARG A 26 12.36 11.79 8.41
N THR A 27 11.56 12.33 7.48
CA THR A 27 11.11 11.59 6.29
C THR A 27 12.28 11.18 5.40
N ALA A 28 13.22 12.10 5.14
CA ALA A 28 14.41 11.79 4.36
C ALA A 28 15.28 10.71 5.03
N PHE A 29 15.53 10.84 6.35
CA PHE A 29 16.27 9.83 7.10
C PHE A 29 15.53 8.49 7.16
N ALA A 30 14.22 8.48 7.31
CA ALA A 30 13.41 7.28 7.30
C ALA A 30 13.48 6.55 5.94
N SER A 31 13.35 7.31 4.83
CA SER A 31 13.49 6.77 3.48
C SER A 31 14.88 6.20 3.23
N LEU A 32 15.93 6.95 3.59
CA LEU A 32 17.31 6.49 3.44
C LEU A 32 17.58 5.25 4.29
N THR A 33 17.16 5.24 5.56
CA THR A 33 17.32 4.09 6.46
C THR A 33 16.59 2.87 5.90
N ALA A 34 15.37 3.03 5.39
CA ALA A 34 14.59 1.97 4.78
C ALA A 34 15.29 1.37 3.55
N MET A 35 15.78 2.24 2.68
CA MET A 35 16.54 1.83 1.50
C MET A 35 17.81 1.07 1.87
N LEU A 36 18.59 1.58 2.82
CA LEU A 36 19.83 0.93 3.28
C LEU A 36 19.55 -0.43 3.95
N ILE A 37 18.49 -0.55 4.76
CA ILE A 37 18.07 -1.82 5.33
C ILE A 37 17.78 -2.83 4.21
N ALA A 38 17.01 -2.45 3.21
CA ALA A 38 16.70 -3.33 2.08
C ALA A 38 17.97 -3.73 1.31
N LEU A 39 18.87 -2.79 1.04
CA LEU A 39 20.12 -3.06 0.30
C LEU A 39 21.10 -3.95 1.09
N PHE A 40 21.29 -3.72 2.39
CA PHE A 40 22.27 -4.48 3.16
C PHE A 40 21.74 -5.82 3.66
N ILE A 41 20.45 -5.91 4.00
CA ILE A 41 19.83 -7.15 4.48
C ILE A 41 19.37 -8.02 3.31
N GLY A 42 19.12 -7.42 2.13
CA GLY A 42 18.63 -8.10 0.93
C GLY A 42 19.43 -9.36 0.56
N PRO A 43 20.77 -9.31 0.40
CA PRO A 43 21.56 -10.48 0.03
C PRO A 43 21.42 -11.64 1.04
N TRP A 44 21.39 -11.32 2.32
CA TRP A 44 21.20 -12.32 3.37
C TRP A 44 19.81 -12.96 3.31
N VAL A 45 18.75 -12.16 3.09
CA VAL A 45 17.38 -12.67 2.94
C VAL A 45 17.27 -13.56 1.70
N ILE A 46 17.82 -13.12 0.55
CA ILE A 46 17.82 -13.89 -0.69
C ILE A 46 18.52 -15.24 -0.49
N GLN A 47 19.68 -15.24 0.16
CA GLN A 47 20.41 -16.47 0.46
C GLN A 47 19.59 -17.40 1.35
N LYS A 48 18.99 -16.89 2.43
CA LYS A 48 18.16 -17.70 3.34
C LYS A 48 16.93 -18.29 2.64
N LEU A 49 16.24 -17.52 1.81
CA LEU A 49 15.10 -18.01 1.05
C LEU A 49 15.50 -19.11 0.06
N ARG A 50 16.69 -19.02 -0.55
CA ARG A 50 17.26 -20.08 -1.40
C ARG A 50 17.61 -21.33 -0.60
N GLU A 51 18.24 -21.19 0.56
CA GLU A 51 18.58 -22.30 1.45
C GLU A 51 17.33 -23.09 1.89
N PHE A 52 16.24 -22.40 2.18
CA PHE A 52 14.95 -23.02 2.53
C PHE A 52 14.18 -23.55 1.33
N GLN A 53 14.74 -23.51 0.10
CA GLN A 53 14.09 -23.92 -1.14
C GLN A 53 12.73 -23.23 -1.36
N ILE A 54 12.60 -21.99 -0.93
CA ILE A 54 11.41 -21.17 -1.10
C ILE A 54 11.43 -20.56 -2.51
N GLY A 55 11.28 -21.42 -3.52
CA GLY A 55 11.19 -21.01 -4.94
C GLY A 55 9.75 -20.94 -5.42
N GLN A 56 9.50 -20.09 -6.42
CA GLN A 56 8.18 -20.00 -7.02
C GLN A 56 7.86 -21.22 -7.87
N TYR A 57 6.68 -21.82 -7.66
CA TYR A 57 6.10 -22.81 -8.58
C TYR A 57 5.34 -22.06 -9.68
N VAL A 58 5.90 -22.05 -10.88
CA VAL A 58 5.27 -21.42 -12.05
C VAL A 58 4.08 -22.28 -12.52
N ARG A 59 2.98 -21.62 -12.90
CA ARG A 59 1.81 -22.29 -13.48
C ARG A 59 2.13 -22.71 -14.91
N ASP A 60 1.70 -23.91 -15.29
CA ASP A 60 1.89 -24.45 -16.64
C ASP A 60 1.15 -23.65 -17.72
N ASP A 61 0.07 -22.94 -17.34
CA ASP A 61 -0.77 -22.12 -18.23
C ASP A 61 -0.23 -20.70 -18.50
N GLY A 62 0.96 -20.35 -17.95
CA GLY A 62 1.58 -19.02 -18.06
C GLY A 62 2.38 -18.81 -19.36
N PRO A 63 2.83 -17.57 -19.67
CA PRO A 63 3.75 -17.30 -20.79
C PRO A 63 5.02 -18.15 -20.66
N GLN A 64 5.52 -18.69 -21.78
CA GLN A 64 6.73 -19.55 -21.80
C GLN A 64 7.99 -18.84 -21.25
N THR A 65 8.04 -17.53 -21.33
CA THR A 65 9.11 -16.70 -20.75
C THR A 65 9.25 -16.86 -19.25
N HIS A 66 8.15 -17.15 -18.55
CA HIS A 66 8.10 -17.34 -17.09
C HIS A 66 8.72 -18.68 -16.63
N LEU A 67 8.81 -19.67 -17.51
CA LEU A 67 9.48 -20.95 -17.18
C LEU A 67 10.97 -20.77 -16.84
N LYS A 68 11.63 -19.75 -17.41
CA LYS A 68 13.03 -19.41 -17.11
C LYS A 68 13.22 -18.83 -15.69
N LYS A 69 12.15 -18.38 -15.05
CA LYS A 69 12.14 -17.80 -13.69
C LYS A 69 12.01 -18.85 -12.59
N THR A 70 11.90 -20.14 -12.96
CA THR A 70 11.84 -21.24 -11.99
C THR A 70 13.08 -21.26 -11.10
N GLY A 71 12.90 -21.27 -9.79
CA GLY A 71 14.00 -21.25 -8.81
C GLY A 71 14.35 -19.87 -8.24
N THR A 72 13.80 -18.78 -8.78
CA THR A 72 13.92 -17.46 -8.12
C THR A 72 13.14 -17.49 -6.80
N PRO A 73 13.77 -17.10 -5.66
CA PRO A 73 13.10 -17.11 -4.37
C PRO A 73 11.91 -16.15 -4.33
N THR A 74 10.83 -16.59 -3.71
CA THR A 74 9.64 -15.78 -3.42
C THR A 74 9.59 -15.39 -1.94
N MET A 75 8.55 -14.69 -1.48
CA MET A 75 8.40 -14.15 -0.12
C MET A 75 9.38 -13.00 0.22
N GLY A 76 9.93 -12.33 -0.78
CA GLY A 76 10.76 -11.13 -0.58
C GLY A 76 10.03 -9.97 0.11
N GLY A 77 8.70 -10.02 0.15
CA GLY A 77 7.88 -9.08 0.91
C GLY A 77 8.24 -8.98 2.40
N ILE A 78 8.83 -10.02 2.99
CA ILE A 78 9.34 -9.96 4.37
C ILE A 78 10.39 -8.84 4.50
N LEU A 79 11.30 -8.73 3.54
CA LEU A 79 12.31 -7.67 3.50
C LEU A 79 11.64 -6.29 3.39
N ILE A 80 10.61 -6.16 2.54
CA ILE A 80 9.86 -4.92 2.37
C ILE A 80 9.20 -4.50 3.68
N VAL A 81 8.49 -5.41 4.34
CA VAL A 81 7.79 -5.13 5.61
C VAL A 81 8.78 -4.69 6.69
N ILE A 82 9.91 -5.38 6.87
CA ILE A 82 10.95 -5.00 7.83
C ILE A 82 11.51 -3.61 7.49
N ALA A 83 11.82 -3.38 6.21
CA ALA A 83 12.40 -2.13 5.74
C ALA A 83 11.43 -0.94 5.82
N ILE A 84 10.12 -1.15 5.84
CA ILE A 84 9.12 -0.09 6.11
C ILE A 84 8.98 0.14 7.61
N LEU A 85 8.74 -0.92 8.37
CA LEU A 85 8.29 -0.78 9.76
C LEU A 85 9.40 -0.32 10.69
N LEU A 86 10.62 -0.83 10.54
CA LEU A 86 11.73 -0.47 11.42
C LEU A 86 12.07 1.04 11.32
N PRO A 87 12.29 1.64 10.14
CA PRO A 87 12.53 3.08 10.04
C PRO A 87 11.32 3.91 10.47
N THR A 88 10.10 3.44 10.21
CA THR A 88 8.88 4.12 10.68
C THR A 88 8.90 4.25 12.21
N VAL A 89 9.11 3.18 12.95
CA VAL A 89 9.16 3.20 14.41
C VAL A 89 10.36 4.00 14.95
N LEU A 90 11.48 4.00 14.23
CA LEU A 90 12.66 4.76 14.61
C LEU A 90 12.46 6.28 14.47
N TRP A 91 11.91 6.74 13.34
CA TRP A 91 11.92 8.15 12.95
C TRP A 91 10.59 8.87 13.17
N SER A 92 9.45 8.16 13.30
CA SER A 92 8.17 8.80 13.62
C SER A 92 8.03 9.12 15.11
N ASP A 93 7.05 9.97 15.41
CA ASP A 93 6.60 10.21 16.78
C ASP A 93 5.75 9.01 17.25
N PRO A 94 6.21 8.24 18.24
CA PRO A 94 5.49 7.07 18.74
C PRO A 94 4.19 7.39 19.48
N SER A 95 3.96 8.67 19.85
CA SER A 95 2.72 9.12 20.47
C SER A 95 1.59 9.30 19.45
N ASN A 96 1.90 9.30 18.17
CA ASN A 96 0.91 9.47 17.10
C ASN A 96 0.17 8.16 16.80
N PRO A 97 -1.16 8.08 17.06
CA PRO A 97 -1.91 6.83 16.90
C PRO A 97 -2.03 6.39 15.44
N PHE A 98 -1.99 7.29 14.46
CA PHE A 98 -2.09 6.95 13.04
C PHE A 98 -0.90 6.12 12.55
N ILE A 99 0.29 6.33 13.14
CA ILE A 99 1.45 5.48 12.85
C ILE A 99 1.18 4.04 13.22
N TRP A 100 0.58 3.80 14.38
CA TRP A 100 0.28 2.45 14.84
C TRP A 100 -0.84 1.78 14.04
N VAL A 101 -1.81 2.54 13.53
CA VAL A 101 -2.82 2.03 12.60
C VAL A 101 -2.16 1.60 11.28
N ALA A 102 -1.24 2.40 10.73
CA ALA A 102 -0.50 2.06 9.51
C ALA A 102 0.41 0.84 9.71
N VAL A 103 1.13 0.77 10.85
CA VAL A 103 1.96 -0.37 11.24
C VAL A 103 1.12 -1.64 11.38
N PHE A 104 0.00 -1.56 12.10
CA PHE A 104 -0.93 -2.69 12.27
C PHE A 104 -1.45 -3.19 10.92
N SER A 105 -1.91 -2.30 10.05
CA SER A 105 -2.40 -2.67 8.72
C SER A 105 -1.33 -3.38 7.90
N THR A 106 -0.13 -2.79 7.82
CA THR A 106 0.99 -3.38 7.06
C THR A 106 1.34 -4.79 7.56
N LEU A 107 1.39 -4.99 8.88
CA LEU A 107 1.65 -6.29 9.49
C LEU A 107 0.50 -7.27 9.26
N ALA A 108 -0.75 -6.86 9.45
CA ALA A 108 -1.91 -7.73 9.31
C ALA A 108 -2.06 -8.25 7.88
N PHE A 109 -1.98 -7.36 6.88
CA PHE A 109 -2.04 -7.77 5.48
C PHE A 109 -0.79 -8.52 5.04
N GLY A 110 0.39 -8.15 5.54
CA GLY A 110 1.63 -8.92 5.34
C GLY A 110 1.55 -10.33 5.90
N ALA A 111 0.95 -10.52 7.07
CA ALA A 111 0.74 -11.83 7.68
C ALA A 111 -0.22 -12.71 6.88
N ILE A 112 -1.28 -12.13 6.29
CA ILE A 112 -2.17 -12.85 5.38
C ILE A 112 -1.39 -13.34 4.15
N GLY A 113 -0.58 -12.45 3.56
CA GLY A 113 0.28 -12.80 2.43
C GLY A 113 1.31 -13.88 2.80
N PHE A 114 1.90 -13.77 3.99
CA PHE A 114 2.83 -14.77 4.50
C PHE A 114 2.17 -16.15 4.65
N ALA A 115 0.96 -16.20 5.20
CA ALA A 115 0.22 -17.45 5.31
C ALA A 115 -0.09 -18.05 3.92
N ASP A 116 -0.46 -17.22 2.94
CA ASP A 116 -0.72 -17.66 1.57
C ASP A 116 0.53 -18.26 0.90
N ASP A 117 1.64 -17.51 0.94
CA ASP A 117 2.91 -17.95 0.34
C ASP A 117 3.50 -19.17 1.07
N TYR A 118 3.42 -19.20 2.40
CA TYR A 118 3.88 -20.33 3.20
C TYR A 118 3.15 -21.63 2.85
N ILE A 119 1.82 -21.57 2.65
CA ILE A 119 1.02 -22.72 2.23
C ILE A 119 1.46 -23.19 0.84
N LYS A 120 1.74 -22.28 -0.12
CA LYS A 120 2.23 -22.63 -1.45
C LYS A 120 3.55 -23.40 -1.37
N VAL A 121 4.49 -22.92 -0.54
CA VAL A 121 5.82 -23.51 -0.35
C VAL A 121 5.72 -24.89 0.31
N VAL A 122 5.04 -24.97 1.46
CA VAL A 122 4.94 -26.24 2.24
C VAL A 122 4.21 -27.32 1.46
N LYS A 123 3.13 -26.94 0.75
CA LYS A 123 2.35 -27.91 -0.06
C LYS A 123 2.90 -28.12 -1.47
N ARG A 124 4.01 -27.47 -1.83
CA ARG A 124 4.67 -27.54 -3.15
C ARG A 124 3.67 -27.40 -4.31
N ARG A 125 2.78 -26.39 -4.23
CA ARG A 125 1.75 -26.16 -5.25
C ARG A 125 1.54 -24.65 -5.47
N SER A 126 0.99 -24.29 -6.64
CA SER A 126 0.69 -22.90 -6.99
C SER A 126 -0.52 -22.30 -6.25
N LEU A 127 -1.31 -23.12 -5.53
CA LEU A 127 -2.51 -22.70 -4.80
C LEU A 127 -2.19 -22.51 -3.31
N GLY A 128 -2.32 -21.29 -2.82
CA GLY A 128 -2.21 -20.93 -1.41
C GLY A 128 -3.54 -21.06 -0.66
N LEU A 129 -3.95 -20.00 0.02
CA LEU A 129 -5.26 -19.87 0.65
C LEU A 129 -6.38 -19.93 -0.41
N THR A 130 -7.53 -20.49 -0.04
CA THR A 130 -8.70 -20.37 -0.91
C THR A 130 -9.11 -18.90 -1.03
N ALA A 131 -9.69 -18.50 -2.17
CA ALA A 131 -10.14 -17.13 -2.39
C ALA A 131 -11.08 -16.64 -1.26
N ARG A 132 -11.98 -17.51 -0.78
CA ARG A 132 -12.90 -17.18 0.33
C ARG A 132 -12.16 -16.95 1.64
N ALA A 133 -11.18 -17.80 1.97
CA ALA A 133 -10.38 -17.65 3.18
C ALA A 133 -9.53 -16.37 3.12
N LYS A 134 -8.90 -16.09 1.97
CA LYS A 134 -8.10 -14.86 1.76
C LYS A 134 -8.97 -13.62 1.94
N LEU A 135 -10.14 -13.55 1.30
CA LEU A 135 -11.09 -12.43 1.45
C LEU A 135 -11.62 -12.29 2.89
N LEU A 136 -11.91 -13.41 3.57
CA LEU A 136 -12.33 -13.38 4.98
C LEU A 136 -11.24 -12.79 5.87
N CYS A 137 -9.99 -13.25 5.74
CA CYS A 137 -8.88 -12.71 6.53
C CYS A 137 -8.64 -11.22 6.24
N GLN A 138 -8.73 -10.80 4.97
CA GLN A 138 -8.65 -9.39 4.60
C GLN A 138 -9.80 -8.57 5.21
N GLY A 139 -11.01 -9.11 5.22
CA GLY A 139 -12.18 -8.49 5.88
C GLY A 139 -11.97 -8.31 7.37
N VAL A 140 -11.43 -9.33 8.07
CA VAL A 140 -11.10 -9.25 9.50
C VAL A 140 -10.02 -8.18 9.76
N ALA A 141 -8.93 -8.18 8.98
CA ALA A 141 -7.88 -7.16 9.10
C ALA A 141 -8.42 -5.74 8.82
N GLY A 142 -9.24 -5.59 7.77
CA GLY A 142 -9.90 -4.33 7.44
C GLY A 142 -10.84 -3.85 8.53
N THR A 143 -11.58 -4.76 9.17
CA THR A 143 -12.41 -4.44 10.34
C THR A 143 -11.56 -3.95 11.51
N GLY A 144 -10.39 -4.55 11.76
CA GLY A 144 -9.46 -4.09 12.78
C GLY A 144 -8.99 -2.65 12.55
N VAL A 145 -8.64 -2.30 11.30
CA VAL A 145 -8.29 -0.93 10.92
C VAL A 145 -9.48 0.02 11.10
N ALA A 146 -10.67 -0.38 10.64
CA ALA A 146 -11.88 0.43 10.78
C ALA A 146 -12.24 0.71 12.24
N VAL A 147 -12.20 -0.31 13.10
CA VAL A 147 -12.45 -0.16 14.55
C VAL A 147 -11.44 0.78 15.19
N ALA A 148 -10.14 0.66 14.86
CA ALA A 148 -9.13 1.58 15.35
C ALA A 148 -9.44 3.04 14.96
N LEU A 149 -9.87 3.29 13.72
CA LEU A 149 -10.24 4.63 13.26
C LEU A 149 -11.54 5.14 13.89
N VAL A 150 -12.52 4.28 14.13
CA VAL A 150 -13.77 4.64 14.88
C VAL A 150 -13.44 5.04 16.31
N VAL A 151 -12.52 4.32 16.97
CA VAL A 151 -12.05 4.72 18.30
C VAL A 151 -11.37 6.10 18.25
N LEU A 152 -10.54 6.36 17.24
CA LEU A 152 -9.90 7.67 17.08
C LEU A 152 -10.88 8.79 16.73
N GLU A 153 -11.99 8.48 16.08
CA GLU A 153 -13.08 9.43 15.83
C GLU A 153 -13.74 9.88 17.15
N GLN A 154 -13.98 8.96 18.08
CA GLN A 154 -14.53 9.31 19.41
C GLN A 154 -13.63 10.27 20.19
N PHE A 155 -12.32 10.19 20.00
CA PHE A 155 -11.34 11.16 20.53
C PHE A 155 -11.18 12.43 19.66
N ARG A 156 -11.98 12.60 18.61
CA ARG A 156 -11.93 13.71 17.63
C ARG A 156 -10.58 13.84 16.91
N PHE A 157 -9.83 12.74 16.80
CA PHE A 157 -8.60 12.70 16.03
C PHE A 157 -8.83 12.39 14.56
N PHE A 158 -9.95 11.72 14.27
CA PHE A 158 -10.35 11.30 12.94
C PHE A 158 -11.80 11.76 12.67
N SER A 159 -12.28 11.64 11.43
CA SER A 159 -13.69 11.83 11.08
C SER A 159 -14.06 10.92 9.93
N THR A 160 -15.27 10.44 9.90
CA THR A 160 -15.82 9.51 8.91
C THR A 160 -16.30 10.19 7.61
N ARG A 161 -16.15 11.52 7.51
CA ARG A 161 -16.55 12.28 6.31
C ARG A 161 -15.61 12.04 5.16
N LEU A 162 -16.14 11.72 3.99
CA LEU A 162 -15.37 11.57 2.76
C LEU A 162 -14.96 12.92 2.18
N THR A 163 -13.80 12.94 1.55
CA THR A 163 -13.40 14.05 0.69
C THR A 163 -13.63 13.65 -0.77
N VAL A 164 -14.61 14.31 -1.42
CA VAL A 164 -14.93 14.00 -2.82
C VAL A 164 -14.05 14.88 -3.74
N PRO A 165 -13.24 14.27 -4.61
CA PRO A 165 -12.45 15.02 -5.59
C PRO A 165 -13.34 15.97 -6.40
N PHE A 166 -12.87 17.19 -6.70
CA PHE A 166 -13.56 18.25 -7.45
C PHE A 166 -14.78 18.88 -6.76
N LEU A 167 -15.26 18.37 -5.62
CA LEU A 167 -16.45 18.88 -4.90
C LEU A 167 -16.09 19.31 -3.48
N LYS A 168 -15.51 20.51 -3.31
CA LYS A 168 -15.00 21.05 -2.04
C LYS A 168 -16.02 21.04 -0.89
N GLN A 169 -17.28 21.37 -1.19
CA GLN A 169 -18.31 21.56 -0.16
C GLN A 169 -19.10 20.28 0.13
N TRP A 170 -19.06 19.29 -0.77
CA TRP A 170 -19.80 18.06 -0.59
C TRP A 170 -18.92 17.01 0.11
N ARG A 171 -19.16 16.84 1.40
CA ARG A 171 -18.42 15.90 2.26
C ARG A 171 -19.40 14.95 2.93
N PRO A 172 -19.86 13.91 2.22
CA PRO A 172 -20.81 12.95 2.79
C PRO A 172 -20.18 12.25 4.01
N ASP A 173 -20.98 12.12 5.07
CA ASP A 173 -20.59 11.40 6.26
C ASP A 173 -20.98 9.92 6.11
N LEU A 174 -20.06 9.03 6.38
CA LEU A 174 -20.30 7.58 6.37
C LEU A 174 -20.88 7.07 7.71
N GLN A 175 -21.23 7.98 8.62
CA GLN A 175 -21.91 7.65 9.85
C GLN A 175 -23.43 7.81 9.67
N TRP A 176 -24.20 6.80 10.07
CA TRP A 176 -25.65 6.91 10.11
C TRP A 176 -26.10 7.70 11.35
N HIS A 177 -26.80 8.80 11.15
CA HIS A 177 -27.38 9.62 12.23
C HIS A 177 -28.85 9.26 12.55
N LEU A 178 -29.25 8.02 12.29
CA LEU A 178 -30.66 7.56 12.36
C LEU A 178 -31.13 7.17 13.77
N TRP A 179 -30.23 7.12 14.74
CA TRP A 179 -30.56 6.56 16.06
C TRP A 179 -30.73 7.63 17.12
N PRO A 180 -31.79 7.53 17.96
CA PRO A 180 -31.93 8.43 19.11
C PRO A 180 -30.79 8.20 20.11
N ALA A 181 -30.26 9.29 20.67
CA ALA A 181 -29.17 9.28 21.65
C ALA A 181 -29.45 8.42 22.94
N SER A 182 -30.69 7.96 23.09
CA SER A 182 -31.13 7.14 24.22
C SER A 182 -30.68 5.67 24.21
N LEU A 183 -30.11 5.19 23.08
CA LEU A 183 -29.68 3.79 22.92
C LEU A 183 -28.18 3.69 22.57
N PRO A 184 -27.28 3.79 23.57
CA PRO A 184 -25.84 3.93 23.35
C PRO A 184 -25.21 2.71 22.64
N TYR A 185 -25.75 1.50 22.78
CA TYR A 185 -25.20 0.31 22.07
C TYR A 185 -25.55 0.32 20.57
N LEU A 186 -26.60 1.03 20.16
CA LEU A 186 -26.93 1.21 18.75
C LEU A 186 -26.06 2.29 18.09
N ALA A 187 -25.40 3.13 18.89
CA ALA A 187 -24.45 4.12 18.36
C ALA A 187 -23.29 3.47 17.58
N LEU A 188 -22.89 2.23 17.93
CA LEU A 188 -21.88 1.50 17.18
C LEU A 188 -22.37 1.09 15.79
N LEU A 189 -23.66 0.82 15.62
CA LEU A 189 -24.24 0.50 14.29
C LEU A 189 -24.20 1.70 13.34
N ALA A 190 -24.10 2.91 13.87
CA ALA A 190 -23.96 4.11 13.06
C ALA A 190 -22.68 4.10 12.19
N PHE A 191 -21.65 3.38 12.63
CA PHE A 191 -20.38 3.28 11.93
C PHE A 191 -20.32 2.14 10.90
N VAL A 192 -21.36 1.31 10.77
CA VAL A 192 -21.37 0.19 9.81
C VAL A 192 -21.03 0.62 8.38
N PRO A 193 -21.60 1.71 7.82
CA PRO A 193 -21.23 2.13 6.46
C PRO A 193 -19.74 2.48 6.34
N PHE A 194 -19.17 3.14 7.35
CA PHE A 194 -17.74 3.44 7.37
C PHE A 194 -16.89 2.16 7.46
N VAL A 195 -17.26 1.21 8.31
CA VAL A 195 -16.54 -0.08 8.43
C VAL A 195 -16.56 -0.83 7.10
N VAL A 196 -17.73 -0.92 6.46
CA VAL A 196 -17.88 -1.57 5.14
C VAL A 196 -17.03 -0.86 4.10
N TRP A 197 -17.02 0.47 4.10
CA TRP A 197 -16.20 1.27 3.19
C TRP A 197 -14.71 1.00 3.35
N VAL A 198 -14.20 1.01 4.59
CA VAL A 198 -12.80 0.70 4.91
C VAL A 198 -12.42 -0.68 4.41
N ILE A 199 -13.27 -1.69 4.68
CA ILE A 199 -13.04 -3.06 4.21
C ILE A 199 -12.95 -3.10 2.68
N LEU A 200 -13.89 -2.46 1.97
CA LEU A 200 -13.90 -2.43 0.50
C LEU A 200 -12.65 -1.76 -0.07
N VAL A 201 -12.23 -0.62 0.49
CA VAL A 201 -11.01 0.07 0.05
C VAL A 201 -9.79 -0.80 0.29
N LEU A 202 -9.63 -1.39 1.47
CA LEU A 202 -8.47 -2.22 1.79
C LEU A 202 -8.44 -3.52 1.00
N MET A 203 -9.57 -4.19 0.81
CA MET A 203 -9.66 -5.36 -0.06
C MET A 203 -9.37 -4.99 -1.51
N GLY A 204 -9.88 -3.86 -1.98
CA GLY A 204 -9.61 -3.34 -3.32
C GLY A 204 -8.12 -3.09 -3.55
N THR A 205 -7.48 -2.32 -2.67
CA THR A 205 -6.06 -1.96 -2.81
C THR A 205 -5.12 -3.14 -2.68
N THR A 206 -5.35 -4.03 -1.69
CA THR A 206 -4.49 -5.19 -1.47
C THR A 206 -4.55 -6.16 -2.65
N ASN A 207 -5.72 -6.45 -3.17
CA ASN A 207 -5.86 -7.32 -4.33
C ASN A 207 -5.39 -6.65 -5.63
N ALA A 208 -5.54 -5.34 -5.77
CA ALA A 208 -5.07 -4.61 -6.94
C ALA A 208 -3.53 -4.61 -7.04
N VAL A 209 -2.82 -4.37 -5.94
CA VAL A 209 -1.36 -4.49 -5.90
C VAL A 209 -0.93 -5.93 -6.17
N ASN A 210 -1.63 -6.92 -5.59
CA ASN A 210 -1.32 -8.33 -5.79
C ASN A 210 -1.53 -8.78 -7.25
N LEU A 211 -2.58 -8.32 -7.93
CA LEU A 211 -2.80 -8.61 -9.34
C LEU A 211 -1.77 -7.96 -10.27
N THR A 212 -1.16 -6.85 -9.85
CA THR A 212 -0.13 -6.14 -10.62
C THR A 212 1.25 -6.78 -10.46
N ASP A 213 1.45 -7.62 -9.43
CA ASP A 213 2.74 -8.30 -9.16
C ASP A 213 2.95 -9.53 -10.07
N GLY A 214 2.85 -9.31 -11.39
CA GLY A 214 3.03 -10.36 -12.41
C GLY A 214 4.32 -10.26 -13.22
N LEU A 215 5.01 -9.09 -13.20
CA LEU A 215 6.28 -8.86 -13.89
C LEU A 215 7.33 -8.28 -12.92
N ASP A 216 8.60 -8.60 -13.20
CA ASP A 216 9.75 -8.20 -12.39
C ASP A 216 9.82 -6.67 -12.24
N GLY A 217 9.67 -6.15 -11.01
CA GLY A 217 9.73 -4.71 -10.74
C GLY A 217 8.46 -3.91 -11.06
N LEU A 218 7.43 -4.49 -11.70
CA LEU A 218 6.23 -3.75 -12.09
C LEU A 218 5.48 -3.19 -10.89
N ALA A 219 5.04 -4.05 -9.98
CA ALA A 219 4.23 -3.66 -8.83
C ALA A 219 5.00 -2.75 -7.87
N ILE A 220 6.28 -3.07 -7.59
CA ILE A 220 7.10 -2.27 -6.68
C ILE A 220 7.41 -0.88 -7.26
N GLY A 221 7.65 -0.76 -8.58
CA GLY A 221 7.87 0.52 -9.23
C GLY A 221 6.61 1.41 -9.21
N CYS A 222 5.43 0.83 -9.50
CA CYS A 222 4.15 1.54 -9.33
C CYS A 222 3.91 1.95 -7.86
N THR A 223 4.34 1.11 -6.90
CA THR A 223 4.24 1.42 -5.47
C THR A 223 5.13 2.61 -5.09
N ILE A 224 6.36 2.71 -5.59
CA ILE A 224 7.25 3.86 -5.36
C ILE A 224 6.54 5.16 -5.75
N ILE A 225 5.89 5.17 -6.91
CA ILE A 225 5.20 6.34 -7.43
C ILE A 225 3.97 6.68 -6.57
N ALA A 226 3.14 5.69 -6.26
CA ALA A 226 1.96 5.89 -5.42
C ALA A 226 2.32 6.34 -4.00
N ALA A 227 3.33 5.71 -3.38
CA ALA A 227 3.84 6.09 -2.06
C ALA A 227 4.46 7.50 -2.07
N GLY A 228 5.15 7.88 -3.15
CA GLY A 228 5.65 9.23 -3.34
C GLY A 228 4.52 10.27 -3.38
N ALA A 229 3.45 10.01 -4.12
CA ALA A 229 2.27 10.86 -4.15
C ALA A 229 1.60 10.96 -2.76
N LEU A 230 1.47 9.83 -2.04
CA LEU A 230 0.94 9.82 -0.67
C LEU A 230 1.86 10.58 0.32
N THR A 231 3.18 10.54 0.12
CA THR A 231 4.14 11.33 0.92
C THR A 231 3.86 12.83 0.77
N VAL A 232 3.62 13.30 -0.45
CA VAL A 232 3.25 14.70 -0.71
C VAL A 232 1.89 15.01 -0.07
N LEU A 233 0.88 14.16 -0.27
CA LEU A 233 -0.48 14.39 0.25
C LEU A 233 -0.53 14.42 1.79
N THR A 234 0.19 13.52 2.46
CA THR A 234 0.28 13.51 3.93
C THR A 234 0.97 14.75 4.48
N TYR A 235 2.06 15.17 3.83
CA TYR A 235 2.77 16.38 4.21
C TYR A 235 1.91 17.64 4.06
N VAL A 236 1.26 17.78 2.91
CA VAL A 236 0.43 18.95 2.58
C VAL A 236 -0.80 19.01 3.49
N SER A 237 -1.48 17.89 3.73
CA SER A 237 -2.66 17.85 4.62
C SER A 237 -2.31 18.10 6.08
N GLY A 238 -1.09 17.77 6.49
CA GLY A 238 -0.61 17.99 7.84
C GLY A 238 0.01 19.36 8.10
N ASN A 239 0.30 20.13 7.06
CA ASN A 239 0.92 21.46 7.16
C ASN A 239 -0.13 22.57 6.97
N VAL A 240 -0.26 23.45 7.98
CA VAL A 240 -1.29 24.49 7.99
C VAL A 240 -1.21 25.41 6.78
N VAL A 241 0.01 25.85 6.41
CA VAL A 241 0.21 26.80 5.29
C VAL A 241 -0.20 26.19 3.96
N PHE A 242 0.21 24.93 3.69
CA PHE A 242 -0.15 24.26 2.46
C PHE A 242 -1.63 23.81 2.45
N ALA A 243 -2.16 23.39 3.58
CA ALA A 243 -3.56 23.01 3.69
C ALA A 243 -4.46 24.23 3.42
N ASP A 244 -4.16 25.39 3.98
CA ASP A 244 -4.87 26.65 3.73
C ASP A 244 -4.76 27.08 2.26
N TYR A 245 -3.53 27.10 1.71
CA TYR A 245 -3.30 27.48 0.31
C TYR A 245 -4.06 26.60 -0.69
N LEU A 246 -4.16 25.29 -0.41
CA LEU A 246 -4.83 24.30 -1.26
C LEU A 246 -6.31 24.10 -0.87
N GLU A 247 -6.80 24.84 0.14
CA GLU A 247 -8.16 24.70 0.68
C GLU A 247 -8.50 23.27 1.13
N LEU A 248 -7.49 22.55 1.62
CA LEU A 248 -7.66 21.22 2.20
C LEU A 248 -8.06 21.31 3.66
N GLN A 249 -8.64 20.22 4.17
CA GLN A 249 -8.83 20.12 5.61
C GLN A 249 -7.46 19.92 6.29
N HIS A 250 -7.09 20.87 7.14
CA HIS A 250 -5.87 20.72 7.95
C HIS A 250 -6.03 19.62 8.99
N MET A 251 -5.13 18.64 8.96
CA MET A 251 -5.10 17.47 9.83
C MET A 251 -3.69 17.30 10.44
N PRO A 252 -3.35 18.01 11.54
CA PRO A 252 -1.97 18.10 12.05
C PRO A 252 -1.32 16.74 12.34
N ARG A 253 -2.09 15.79 12.89
CA ARG A 253 -1.59 14.45 13.25
C ARG A 253 -1.26 13.58 12.05
N VAL A 254 -1.86 13.86 10.89
CA VAL A 254 -1.61 13.13 9.64
C VAL A 254 -0.20 13.40 9.11
N ALA A 255 0.40 14.53 9.47
CA ALA A 255 1.76 14.86 9.06
C ALA A 255 2.77 13.74 9.33
N GLU A 256 2.65 13.03 10.46
CA GLU A 256 3.58 11.94 10.81
C GLU A 256 3.54 10.77 9.81
N LEU A 257 2.43 10.55 9.12
CA LEU A 257 2.36 9.54 8.06
C LEU A 257 3.30 9.83 6.88
N THR A 258 3.80 11.06 6.75
CA THR A 258 4.84 11.39 5.76
C THR A 258 6.12 10.57 6.01
N VAL A 259 6.47 10.33 7.28
CA VAL A 259 7.61 9.48 7.65
C VAL A 259 7.37 8.02 7.25
N PHE A 260 6.16 7.51 7.50
CA PHE A 260 5.76 6.16 7.08
C PHE A 260 5.78 6.01 5.56
N CYS A 261 5.19 6.95 4.82
CA CYS A 261 5.20 6.94 3.35
C CYS A 261 6.63 7.06 2.80
N GLY A 262 7.49 7.90 3.41
CA GLY A 262 8.90 8.00 3.07
C GLY A 262 9.65 6.68 3.29
N SER A 263 9.37 5.98 4.41
CA SER A 263 9.92 4.64 4.66
C SER A 263 9.46 3.65 3.58
N MET A 264 8.19 3.72 3.16
CA MET A 264 7.65 2.87 2.09
C MET A 264 8.33 3.14 0.75
N VAL A 265 8.59 4.41 0.40
CA VAL A 265 9.36 4.78 -0.80
C VAL A 265 10.77 4.21 -0.72
N GLY A 266 11.49 4.44 0.39
CA GLY A 266 12.86 3.97 0.56
C GLY A 266 12.98 2.45 0.51
N ALA A 267 12.10 1.74 1.23
CA ALA A 267 12.05 0.27 1.24
C ALA A 267 11.78 -0.28 -0.16
N SER A 268 10.85 0.35 -0.89
CA SER A 268 10.49 -0.07 -2.24
C SER A 268 11.63 0.15 -3.25
N ILE A 269 12.36 1.28 -3.16
CA ILE A 269 13.54 1.52 -3.99
C ILE A 269 14.65 0.50 -3.68
N GLY A 270 14.92 0.25 -2.39
CA GLY A 270 15.92 -0.74 -1.99
C GLY A 270 15.55 -2.17 -2.40
N PHE A 271 14.27 -2.54 -2.34
CA PHE A 271 13.80 -3.83 -2.83
C PHE A 271 13.86 -3.93 -4.36
N LEU A 272 13.53 -2.86 -5.08
CA LEU A 272 13.59 -2.81 -6.55
C LEU A 272 15.00 -3.12 -7.06
N TRP A 273 16.05 -2.83 -6.32
CA TRP A 273 17.43 -3.17 -6.68
C TRP A 273 17.59 -4.66 -7.01
N TYR A 274 16.92 -5.53 -6.26
CA TYR A 274 16.96 -6.99 -6.45
C TYR A 274 15.77 -7.52 -7.26
N ASN A 275 14.68 -6.78 -7.34
CA ASN A 275 13.46 -7.19 -8.03
C ASN A 275 13.39 -6.63 -9.47
N ALA A 276 14.29 -5.73 -9.89
CA ALA A 276 14.37 -5.25 -11.26
C ALA A 276 14.68 -6.40 -12.24
N HIS A 277 14.09 -6.31 -13.44
CA HIS A 277 14.26 -7.36 -14.46
C HIS A 277 15.72 -7.51 -14.95
N PRO A 278 16.31 -8.72 -14.93
CA PRO A 278 15.77 -9.99 -14.42
C PRO A 278 15.88 -10.09 -12.90
N ALA A 279 14.75 -10.43 -12.23
CA ALA A 279 14.65 -10.40 -10.79
C ALA A 279 15.47 -11.51 -10.08
N GLU A 280 16.16 -11.13 -9.00
CA GLU A 280 16.86 -12.05 -8.08
C GLU A 280 15.95 -12.56 -6.96
N ILE A 281 14.84 -11.86 -6.69
CA ILE A 281 13.83 -12.18 -5.68
C ILE A 281 12.46 -11.67 -6.09
N PHE A 282 11.40 -12.44 -5.82
CA PHE A 282 10.02 -12.03 -6.02
C PHE A 282 9.40 -11.53 -4.71
N MET A 283 8.53 -10.52 -4.83
CA MET A 283 7.85 -9.91 -3.71
C MET A 283 6.89 -10.90 -3.02
N GLY A 284 6.11 -11.64 -3.80
CA GLY A 284 5.09 -12.56 -3.33
C GLY A 284 3.88 -11.88 -2.69
N ASP A 285 2.97 -12.69 -2.19
CA ASP A 285 1.75 -12.19 -1.56
C ASP A 285 2.04 -11.45 -0.24
N VAL A 286 3.17 -11.78 0.44
CA VAL A 286 3.61 -11.04 1.64
C VAL A 286 3.76 -9.56 1.35
N GLY A 287 4.51 -9.23 0.29
CA GLY A 287 4.82 -7.83 -0.03
C GLY A 287 3.64 -7.11 -0.68
N SER A 288 3.00 -7.74 -1.65
CA SER A 288 1.90 -7.12 -2.40
C SER A 288 0.70 -6.78 -1.52
N LEU A 289 0.30 -7.69 -0.60
CA LEU A 289 -0.80 -7.41 0.32
C LEU A 289 -0.40 -6.39 1.39
N ALA A 290 0.83 -6.46 1.92
CA ALA A 290 1.32 -5.48 2.89
C ALA A 290 1.34 -4.06 2.30
N LEU A 291 1.87 -3.89 1.09
CA LEU A 291 1.93 -2.61 0.40
C LEU A 291 0.53 -2.09 0.04
N GLY A 292 -0.35 -2.95 -0.47
CA GLY A 292 -1.74 -2.58 -0.75
C GLY A 292 -2.49 -2.14 0.52
N GLY A 293 -2.30 -2.86 1.64
CA GLY A 293 -2.84 -2.49 2.94
C GLY A 293 -2.29 -1.16 3.45
N ALA A 294 -0.98 -0.93 3.32
CA ALA A 294 -0.32 0.32 3.69
C ALA A 294 -0.86 1.53 2.89
N ILE A 295 -0.90 1.41 1.56
CA ILE A 295 -1.40 2.45 0.65
C ILE A 295 -2.87 2.77 0.96
N GLY A 296 -3.72 1.74 1.07
CA GLY A 296 -5.14 1.92 1.36
C GLY A 296 -5.38 2.57 2.72
N THR A 297 -4.66 2.13 3.75
CA THR A 297 -4.81 2.69 5.11
C THR A 297 -4.38 4.16 5.18
N VAL A 298 -3.25 4.52 4.56
CA VAL A 298 -2.82 5.92 4.49
C VAL A 298 -3.89 6.76 3.80
N ALA A 299 -4.39 6.31 2.64
CA ALA A 299 -5.41 7.04 1.90
C ALA A 299 -6.70 7.25 2.71
N ILE A 300 -7.15 6.25 3.48
CA ILE A 300 -8.30 6.36 4.38
C ILE A 300 -8.03 7.38 5.49
N ILE A 301 -6.86 7.32 6.13
CA ILE A 301 -6.53 8.26 7.22
C ILE A 301 -6.50 9.70 6.73
N ILE A 302 -5.94 9.95 5.53
CA ILE A 302 -5.90 11.30 4.94
C ILE A 302 -7.19 11.65 4.17
N ARG A 303 -8.18 10.76 4.17
CA ARG A 303 -9.47 10.93 3.45
C ARG A 303 -9.30 11.17 1.95
N GLN A 304 -8.37 10.50 1.35
CA GLN A 304 -8.11 10.55 -0.10
C GLN A 304 -8.38 9.20 -0.77
N GLU A 305 -9.24 8.37 -0.17
CA GLU A 305 -9.61 7.07 -0.69
C GLU A 305 -10.29 7.14 -2.06
N LEU A 306 -11.08 8.18 -2.32
CA LEU A 306 -11.68 8.42 -3.64
C LEU A 306 -10.67 8.92 -4.68
N LEU A 307 -9.49 9.36 -4.24
CA LEU A 307 -8.38 9.72 -5.11
C LEU A 307 -7.45 8.53 -5.42
N LEU A 308 -7.56 7.43 -4.66
CA LEU A 308 -6.77 6.22 -4.91
C LEU A 308 -6.84 5.68 -6.34
N PRO A 309 -8.01 5.67 -7.01
CA PRO A 309 -8.08 5.25 -8.40
C PRO A 309 -7.18 6.05 -9.36
N PHE A 310 -6.83 7.26 -8.98
CA PHE A 310 -5.87 8.08 -9.74
C PHE A 310 -4.44 7.88 -9.21
N ILE A 311 -4.21 7.90 -7.90
CA ILE A 311 -2.87 7.67 -7.32
C ILE A 311 -2.33 6.30 -7.72
N GLY A 312 -3.19 5.28 -7.68
CA GLY A 312 -2.89 3.90 -8.04
C GLY A 312 -3.47 3.49 -9.39
N GLY A 313 -3.52 4.39 -10.39
CA GLY A 313 -4.24 4.18 -11.65
C GLY A 313 -3.85 2.90 -12.39
N ILE A 314 -2.58 2.53 -12.37
CA ILE A 314 -2.13 1.26 -12.97
C ILE A 314 -2.70 0.06 -12.22
N PHE A 315 -2.69 0.06 -10.89
CA PHE A 315 -3.29 -1.03 -10.09
C PHE A 315 -4.79 -1.21 -10.42
N VAL A 316 -5.48 -0.09 -10.61
CA VAL A 316 -6.91 -0.08 -11.00
C VAL A 316 -7.11 -0.62 -12.41
N LEU A 317 -6.30 -0.19 -13.39
CA LEU A 317 -6.38 -0.69 -14.76
C LEU A 317 -6.12 -2.19 -14.85
N GLU A 318 -5.12 -2.69 -14.13
CA GLU A 318 -4.83 -4.12 -14.03
C GLU A 318 -6.03 -4.89 -13.47
N THR A 319 -6.58 -4.43 -12.35
CA THR A 319 -7.73 -5.06 -11.71
C THR A 319 -8.98 -5.01 -12.59
N LEU A 320 -9.28 -3.87 -13.19
CA LEU A 320 -10.43 -3.73 -14.09
C LEU A 320 -10.30 -4.65 -15.30
N SER A 321 -9.11 -4.81 -15.85
CA SER A 321 -8.88 -5.74 -16.97
C SER A 321 -9.25 -7.18 -16.62
N VAL A 322 -8.93 -7.62 -15.39
CA VAL A 322 -9.30 -8.95 -14.89
C VAL A 322 -10.82 -9.06 -14.72
N ILE A 323 -11.44 -8.06 -14.09
CA ILE A 323 -12.90 -8.05 -13.88
C ILE A 323 -13.64 -8.10 -15.22
N LEU A 324 -13.24 -7.27 -16.18
CA LEU A 324 -13.82 -7.23 -17.53
C LEU A 324 -13.61 -8.55 -18.28
N GLN A 325 -12.41 -9.11 -18.21
CA GLN A 325 -12.10 -10.40 -18.86
C GLN A 325 -12.94 -11.53 -18.30
N VAL A 326 -12.97 -11.67 -16.96
CA VAL A 326 -13.74 -12.73 -16.29
C VAL A 326 -15.25 -12.54 -16.53
N GLY A 327 -15.73 -11.29 -16.45
CA GLY A 327 -17.13 -10.95 -16.74
C GLY A 327 -17.52 -11.32 -18.16
N SER A 328 -16.73 -10.90 -19.16
CA SER A 328 -16.97 -11.25 -20.57
C SER A 328 -16.94 -12.75 -20.80
N TYR A 329 -15.94 -13.45 -20.26
CA TYR A 329 -15.79 -14.88 -20.41
C TYR A 329 -17.02 -15.65 -19.90
N LYS A 330 -17.54 -15.25 -18.71
CA LYS A 330 -18.74 -15.87 -18.12
C LYS A 330 -20.03 -15.51 -18.86
N MET A 331 -20.21 -14.23 -19.24
CA MET A 331 -21.46 -13.75 -19.84
C MET A 331 -21.56 -14.02 -21.36
N ARG A 332 -20.44 -14.18 -22.05
CA ARG A 332 -20.37 -14.27 -23.50
C ARG A 332 -19.84 -15.62 -24.01
N ASN A 333 -20.14 -16.72 -23.30
CA ASN A 333 -19.77 -18.08 -23.66
C ASN A 333 -18.30 -18.27 -24.06
N GLY A 334 -17.37 -17.79 -23.18
CA GLY A 334 -15.94 -17.96 -23.37
C GLY A 334 -15.25 -16.91 -24.24
N LYS A 335 -15.95 -15.84 -24.67
CA LYS A 335 -15.34 -14.76 -25.46
C LYS A 335 -14.45 -13.87 -24.57
N ARG A 336 -13.19 -13.72 -24.98
CA ARG A 336 -12.20 -12.90 -24.32
C ARG A 336 -12.23 -11.47 -24.88
N ILE A 337 -12.00 -10.43 -24.04
CA ILE A 337 -11.79 -9.05 -24.45
C ILE A 337 -10.30 -8.83 -24.75
N PHE A 338 -9.45 -9.27 -23.82
CA PHE A 338 -8.01 -9.20 -23.94
C PHE A 338 -7.44 -10.55 -24.32
N LYS A 339 -6.26 -10.62 -24.95
CA LYS A 339 -5.56 -11.89 -25.21
C LYS A 339 -5.32 -12.65 -23.90
N MET A 340 -4.90 -11.92 -22.87
CA MET A 340 -4.73 -12.39 -21.49
C MET A 340 -5.01 -11.23 -20.52
N ALA A 341 -5.42 -11.51 -19.31
CA ALA A 341 -5.53 -10.54 -18.22
C ALA A 341 -4.73 -11.07 -17.03
N PRO A 342 -4.11 -10.18 -16.23
CA PRO A 342 -4.12 -8.70 -16.28
C PRO A 342 -3.48 -8.09 -17.54
N LEU A 343 -3.56 -6.75 -17.70
CA LEU A 343 -3.14 -6.04 -18.93
C LEU A 343 -1.66 -6.22 -19.29
N HIS A 344 -0.77 -6.32 -18.32
CA HIS A 344 0.65 -6.54 -18.60
C HIS A 344 0.85 -7.80 -19.44
N HIS A 345 0.17 -8.90 -19.16
CA HIS A 345 0.22 -10.12 -19.97
C HIS A 345 -0.39 -9.94 -21.35
N HIS A 346 -1.40 -9.07 -21.50
CA HIS A 346 -1.95 -8.74 -22.81
C HIS A 346 -0.88 -8.13 -23.73
N PHE A 347 -0.06 -7.20 -23.21
CA PHE A 347 1.01 -6.54 -23.95
C PHE A 347 2.17 -7.49 -24.26
N GLU A 348 2.51 -8.43 -23.34
CA GLU A 348 3.48 -9.50 -23.63
C GLU A 348 2.99 -10.38 -24.80
N GLN A 349 1.70 -10.75 -24.80
CA GLN A 349 1.07 -11.54 -25.89
C GLN A 349 0.95 -10.76 -27.21
N LEU A 350 1.11 -9.45 -27.18
CA LEU A 350 1.26 -8.59 -28.36
C LEU A 350 2.72 -8.49 -28.85
N GLY A 351 3.67 -9.14 -28.16
CA GLY A 351 5.08 -9.18 -28.53
C GLY A 351 5.93 -8.04 -27.94
N TRP A 352 5.45 -7.35 -26.91
CA TRP A 352 6.29 -6.38 -26.20
C TRP A 352 7.25 -7.11 -25.26
N SER A 353 8.51 -6.65 -25.20
CA SER A 353 9.44 -7.15 -24.18
C SER A 353 9.00 -6.75 -22.78
N GLU A 354 9.29 -7.60 -21.79
CA GLU A 354 8.95 -7.37 -20.39
C GLU A 354 9.40 -5.99 -19.89
N SER A 355 10.66 -5.63 -20.13
CA SER A 355 11.21 -4.32 -19.75
C SER A 355 10.44 -3.14 -20.36
N LYS A 356 9.98 -3.29 -21.62
CA LYS A 356 9.18 -2.25 -22.30
C LYS A 356 7.80 -2.09 -21.66
N VAL A 357 7.17 -3.19 -21.25
CA VAL A 357 5.88 -3.16 -20.52
C VAL A 357 6.09 -2.44 -19.19
N ILE A 358 7.06 -2.88 -18.39
CA ILE A 358 7.36 -2.33 -17.05
C ILE A 358 7.57 -0.81 -17.11
N VAL A 359 8.50 -0.33 -17.96
CA VAL A 359 8.81 1.10 -18.03
C VAL A 359 7.60 1.93 -18.48
N ARG A 360 6.81 1.43 -19.44
CA ARG A 360 5.60 2.14 -19.89
C ARG A 360 4.52 2.21 -18.82
N PHE A 361 4.38 1.17 -18.02
CA PHE A 361 3.45 1.15 -16.90
C PHE A 361 3.91 2.11 -15.78
N TRP A 362 5.21 2.21 -15.50
CA TRP A 362 5.75 3.21 -14.57
C TRP A 362 5.48 4.64 -15.07
N ILE A 363 5.67 4.90 -16.37
CA ILE A 363 5.32 6.21 -16.98
C ILE A 363 3.81 6.46 -16.80
N GLY A 364 2.96 5.48 -17.08
CA GLY A 364 1.52 5.57 -16.84
C GLY A 364 1.19 5.84 -15.37
N ALA A 365 1.82 5.14 -14.43
CA ALA A 365 1.65 5.38 -13.00
C ALA A 365 2.02 6.81 -12.61
N LEU A 366 3.14 7.34 -13.16
CA LEU A 366 3.57 8.71 -12.93
C LEU A 366 2.55 9.72 -13.47
N VAL A 367 2.02 9.51 -14.68
CA VAL A 367 0.97 10.37 -15.26
C VAL A 367 -0.27 10.39 -14.37
N PHE A 368 -0.72 9.22 -13.91
CA PHE A 368 -1.86 9.12 -13.00
C PHE A 368 -1.59 9.81 -11.65
N ALA A 369 -0.42 9.63 -11.06
CA ALA A 369 -0.05 10.26 -9.79
C ALA A 369 0.03 11.79 -9.93
N LEU A 370 0.62 12.31 -11.01
CA LEU A 370 0.66 13.74 -11.29
C LEU A 370 -0.75 14.30 -11.50
N PHE A 371 -1.61 13.58 -12.24
CA PHE A 371 -3.01 13.98 -12.39
C PHE A 371 -3.72 14.04 -11.02
N ALA A 372 -3.52 13.04 -10.15
CA ALA A 372 -4.05 13.05 -8.80
C ALA A 372 -3.59 14.29 -8.00
N LEU A 373 -2.32 14.67 -8.10
CA LEU A 373 -1.79 15.86 -7.43
C LEU A 373 -2.36 17.17 -7.99
N THR A 374 -2.68 17.24 -9.31
CA THR A 374 -3.33 18.44 -9.88
C THR A 374 -4.71 18.69 -9.29
N THR A 375 -5.42 17.62 -8.87
CA THR A 375 -6.76 17.76 -8.26
C THR A 375 -6.72 18.54 -6.95
N LEU A 376 -5.55 18.65 -6.27
CA LEU A 376 -5.41 19.38 -5.01
C LEU A 376 -5.82 20.85 -5.12
N LYS A 377 -5.59 21.51 -6.27
CA LYS A 377 -5.96 22.91 -6.47
C LYS A 377 -7.29 23.06 -7.21
N LEU A 378 -7.75 22.02 -7.91
CA LEU A 378 -9.01 22.05 -8.69
C LEU A 378 -10.26 21.76 -7.83
N ARG A 379 -10.12 21.74 -6.54
CA ARG A 379 -11.20 21.47 -5.57
C ARG A 379 -12.02 22.68 -5.26
#